data_58bbd452a749863e5cb93a68ee22040b
#
_entry.id   58bbd452a749863e5cb93a68ee22040b
#
_cell.length_a   1.000
_cell.length_b   1.000
_cell.length_c   1.000
_cell.angle_alpha   90.00
_cell.angle_beta   90.00
_cell.angle_gamma   90.00
#
_symmetry.space_group_name_H-M   'P 1'
#
loop_
_entity.id
_entity.type
_entity.pdbx_description
1 polymer ?
#
loop_
_entity_poly.entity_id
_entity_poly.type
_entity_poly.pdbx_seq_one_letter_code
_entity_poly.pdbx_strand_id
1 'polypeptide(L)'
;MYNQRLFVFLHRQSPTKPLNDAQMRGAFLYVYVYSQNTLMERLPHFTKHYMTETDLVALLENRGLIISDETKAVRYLESIGYYRLSAYMYPFLKVPKESHQYKEETTFQQVLNLYRFDKKLRMFLLNEIEKVEIAIRRAIMNIPVQITGDIYWLTNSVHFANQRTFQDTKNTIDKEYAKSTEEFVKHFKNSYCDPYPPSWILGELLTMGNVNIVYRNLKADKIRKRISHYFGLQPIVLESWITSLTLLRNACCHHSRVWNKVSSIMPVSPRRIALPWITQPSNPQRVYFTICIIKYFLDIISPNNDMLVKMQTLFSNYPEINLAALGFPNGWESEPLWTQGM
;
A
#
# COMPACT_ATOMS: atom_id res chain seq x y z
N MET A 1 -17.58 -0.84 24.99
CA MET A 1 -18.79 -1.20 25.79
C MET A 1 -20.09 -1.36 24.98
N TYR A 2 -20.09 -1.23 23.66
CA TYR A 2 -21.35 -1.32 22.84
C TYR A 2 -21.66 -2.71 22.28
N ASN A 3 -20.69 -3.63 22.26
CA ASN A 3 -20.90 -4.99 21.70
C ASN A 3 -21.60 -5.99 22.62
N GLN A 4 -21.66 -5.72 23.93
CA GLN A 4 -22.30 -6.69 24.86
C GLN A 4 -23.83 -6.55 24.97
N ARG A 5 -24.40 -5.37 24.66
CA ARG A 5 -25.86 -5.19 24.73
C ARG A 5 -26.63 -5.73 23.53
N LEU A 6 -25.99 -5.89 22.38
CA LEU A 6 -26.64 -6.45 21.18
C LEU A 6 -26.75 -7.99 21.27
N PHE A 7 -25.81 -8.65 21.93
CA PHE A 7 -25.83 -10.11 22.13
C PHE A 7 -26.95 -10.57 23.10
N VAL A 8 -27.33 -9.70 24.04
CA VAL A 8 -28.38 -10.03 25.03
C VAL A 8 -29.79 -9.97 24.42
N PHE A 9 -30.00 -9.20 23.35
CA PHE A 9 -31.32 -9.08 22.71
C PHE A 9 -31.65 -10.29 21.81
N LEU A 10 -30.65 -10.94 21.22
CA LEU A 10 -30.81 -12.14 20.39
C LEU A 10 -31.01 -13.41 21.24
N HIS A 11 -30.66 -13.37 22.54
CA HIS A 11 -30.79 -14.55 23.44
C HIS A 11 -32.16 -14.68 24.11
N ARG A 12 -33.04 -13.70 23.96
CA ARG A 12 -34.40 -13.73 24.59
C ARG A 12 -35.51 -14.35 23.73
N GLN A 13 -35.21 -14.69 22.47
CA GLN A 13 -36.10 -15.49 21.63
C GLN A 13 -35.28 -16.65 21.04
N SER A 14 -35.09 -17.72 21.82
CA SER A 14 -34.46 -18.93 21.28
C SER A 14 -35.49 -19.67 20.41
N PRO A 15 -35.25 -19.76 19.09
CA PRO A 15 -35.98 -20.72 18.27
C PRO A 15 -35.52 -22.11 18.62
N THR A 16 -36.43 -23.06 18.70
CA THR A 16 -36.20 -24.44 19.02
C THR A 16 -35.46 -25.26 17.93
N LYS A 17 -34.93 -24.58 16.90
CA LYS A 17 -34.07 -25.17 15.85
C LYS A 17 -32.95 -24.21 15.49
N PRO A 18 -31.71 -24.69 15.25
CA PRO A 18 -30.64 -23.83 14.75
C PRO A 18 -30.98 -23.32 13.36
N LEU A 19 -30.71 -22.01 13.12
CA LEU A 19 -30.86 -21.37 11.82
C LEU A 19 -29.89 -21.99 10.83
N ASN A 20 -30.33 -22.21 9.59
CA ASN A 20 -29.44 -22.64 8.52
C ASN A 20 -28.51 -21.50 8.06
N ASP A 21 -27.46 -21.83 7.29
CA ASP A 21 -26.43 -20.87 6.84
C ASP A 21 -27.01 -19.68 6.04
N ALA A 22 -28.08 -19.87 5.27
CA ALA A 22 -28.75 -18.83 4.50
C ALA A 22 -29.54 -17.89 5.42
N GLN A 23 -30.18 -18.41 6.46
CA GLN A 23 -30.88 -17.64 7.48
C GLN A 23 -29.91 -16.82 8.36
N MET A 24 -28.75 -17.40 8.68
CA MET A 24 -27.67 -16.71 9.40
C MET A 24 -27.11 -15.55 8.57
N ARG A 25 -26.86 -15.77 7.27
CA ARG A 25 -26.39 -14.70 6.36
C ARG A 25 -27.43 -13.59 6.17
N GLY A 26 -28.71 -13.93 6.07
CA GLY A 26 -29.80 -12.96 5.99
C GLY A 26 -29.95 -12.15 7.27
N ALA A 27 -29.84 -12.77 8.44
CA ALA A 27 -29.90 -12.08 9.74
C ALA A 27 -28.67 -11.18 9.94
N PHE A 28 -27.46 -11.61 9.53
CA PHE A 28 -26.26 -10.76 9.59
C PHE A 28 -26.36 -9.56 8.64
N LEU A 29 -26.87 -9.77 7.43
CA LEU A 29 -27.06 -8.67 6.45
C LEU A 29 -28.13 -7.69 6.97
N TYR A 30 -29.22 -8.17 7.52
CA TYR A 30 -30.28 -7.34 8.08
C TYR A 30 -29.79 -6.51 9.27
N VAL A 31 -29.07 -7.13 10.20
CA VAL A 31 -28.48 -6.43 11.37
C VAL A 31 -27.43 -5.42 10.91
N TYR A 32 -26.59 -5.75 9.90
CA TYR A 32 -25.61 -4.82 9.35
C TYR A 32 -26.27 -3.62 8.68
N VAL A 33 -27.25 -3.84 7.80
CA VAL A 33 -27.98 -2.78 7.09
C VAL A 33 -28.80 -1.94 8.08
N TYR A 34 -29.46 -2.56 9.07
CA TYR A 34 -30.23 -1.83 10.08
C TYR A 34 -29.32 -1.02 10.99
N SER A 35 -28.16 -1.54 11.40
CA SER A 35 -27.20 -0.78 12.20
C SER A 35 -26.57 0.38 11.42
N GLN A 36 -26.32 0.23 10.12
CA GLN A 36 -25.84 1.31 9.26
C GLN A 36 -26.89 2.39 9.08
N ASN A 37 -28.15 2.03 8.83
CA ASN A 37 -29.25 3.01 8.71
C ASN A 37 -29.49 3.76 10.03
N THR A 38 -29.47 3.07 11.17
CA THR A 38 -29.65 3.70 12.48
C THR A 38 -28.47 4.61 12.86
N LEU A 39 -27.24 4.31 12.37
CA LEU A 39 -26.08 5.19 12.53
C LEU A 39 -26.17 6.40 11.60
N MET A 40 -26.63 6.22 10.38
CA MET A 40 -26.82 7.32 9.42
C MET A 40 -27.85 8.35 9.89
N GLU A 41 -28.96 7.90 10.50
CA GLU A 41 -29.99 8.79 11.07
C GLU A 41 -29.50 9.62 12.28
N ARG A 42 -28.36 9.23 12.91
CA ARG A 42 -27.77 9.93 14.06
C ARG A 42 -26.62 10.86 13.70
N LEU A 43 -26.12 10.80 12.49
CA LEU A 43 -25.03 11.67 12.07
C LEU A 43 -25.60 13.01 11.56
N PRO A 44 -25.01 14.14 11.95
CA PRO A 44 -25.43 15.45 11.46
C PRO A 44 -25.12 15.56 9.96
N HIS A 45 -25.95 16.32 9.26
CA HIS A 45 -25.65 16.69 7.88
C HIS A 45 -24.36 17.52 7.80
N PHE A 46 -23.65 17.42 6.68
CA PHE A 46 -22.48 18.24 6.43
C PHE A 46 -22.91 19.70 6.22
N THR A 47 -22.46 20.59 7.11
CA THR A 47 -22.88 22.00 7.16
C THR A 47 -21.75 22.99 6.83
N LYS A 48 -20.53 22.50 6.51
CA LYS A 48 -19.41 23.39 6.19
C LYS A 48 -19.62 24.02 4.82
N HIS A 49 -19.40 25.32 4.72
CA HIS A 49 -19.46 26.06 3.48
C HIS A 49 -18.09 26.09 2.79
N TYR A 50 -18.11 26.36 1.49
CA TYR A 50 -16.88 26.65 0.74
C TYR A 50 -16.26 27.94 1.29
N MET A 51 -14.95 27.93 1.39
CA MET A 51 -14.14 29.10 1.77
C MET A 51 -13.12 29.36 0.66
N THR A 52 -12.87 30.63 0.35
CA THR A 52 -11.78 31.01 -0.55
C THR A 52 -10.43 30.74 0.11
N GLU A 53 -9.37 30.69 -0.68
CA GLU A 53 -8.02 30.47 -0.17
C GLU A 53 -7.57 31.60 0.77
N THR A 54 -8.01 32.83 0.54
CA THR A 54 -7.79 33.97 1.44
C THR A 54 -8.51 33.80 2.77
N ASP A 55 -9.78 33.37 2.73
CA ASP A 55 -10.55 33.06 3.97
C ASP A 55 -9.90 31.92 4.75
N LEU A 56 -9.35 30.94 4.04
CA LEU A 56 -8.64 29.81 4.66
C LEU A 56 -7.33 30.26 5.33
N VAL A 57 -6.59 31.20 4.74
CA VAL A 57 -5.40 31.81 5.37
C VAL A 57 -5.80 32.50 6.66
N ALA A 58 -6.77 33.37 6.62
CA ALA A 58 -7.29 34.07 7.83
C ALA A 58 -7.78 33.08 8.90
N LEU A 59 -8.47 32.00 8.51
CA LEU A 59 -8.89 30.94 9.41
C LEU A 59 -7.71 30.24 10.09
N LEU A 60 -6.64 29.96 9.34
CA LEU A 60 -5.45 29.27 9.84
C LEU A 60 -4.68 30.17 10.84
N GLU A 61 -4.58 31.47 10.56
CA GLU A 61 -3.96 32.46 11.47
C GLU A 61 -4.78 32.61 12.76
N ASN A 62 -6.12 32.69 12.67
CA ASN A 62 -7.01 32.71 13.82
C ASN A 62 -6.88 31.44 14.69
N ARG A 63 -6.38 30.33 14.13
CA ARG A 63 -6.09 29.10 14.85
C ARG A 63 -4.68 29.05 15.41
N GLY A 64 -3.90 30.12 15.25
CA GLY A 64 -2.54 30.27 15.77
C GLY A 64 -1.45 29.70 14.85
N LEU A 65 -1.72 29.48 13.54
CA LEU A 65 -0.69 29.15 12.57
C LEU A 65 0.03 30.43 12.12
N ILE A 66 1.36 30.49 12.26
CA ILE A 66 2.15 31.63 11.83
C ILE A 66 2.34 31.56 10.33
N ILE A 67 1.83 32.56 9.59
CA ILE A 67 1.95 32.69 8.15
C ILE A 67 2.72 33.98 7.84
N SER A 68 4.01 33.86 7.48
CA SER A 68 4.89 34.99 7.20
C SER A 68 4.70 35.60 5.81
N ASP A 69 4.08 34.88 4.91
CA ASP A 69 3.83 35.27 3.50
C ASP A 69 2.47 34.73 3.07
N GLU A 70 1.44 35.55 3.24
CA GLU A 70 0.06 35.20 2.89
C GLU A 70 -0.11 34.92 1.39
N THR A 71 0.53 35.72 0.52
CA THR A 71 0.47 35.55 -0.94
C THR A 71 0.99 34.18 -1.34
N LYS A 72 2.08 33.75 -0.74
CA LYS A 72 2.65 32.40 -0.95
C LYS A 72 1.72 31.32 -0.38
N ALA A 73 1.12 31.53 0.78
CA ALA A 73 0.19 30.58 1.39
C ALA A 73 -1.06 30.37 0.51
N VAL A 74 -1.65 31.46 -0.01
CA VAL A 74 -2.78 31.42 -0.95
C VAL A 74 -2.41 30.58 -2.18
N ARG A 75 -1.27 30.84 -2.83
CA ARG A 75 -0.81 30.06 -4.00
C ARG A 75 -0.63 28.56 -3.70
N TYR A 76 -0.16 28.21 -2.50
CA TYR A 76 -0.06 26.79 -2.12
C TYR A 76 -1.43 26.17 -1.86
N LEU A 77 -2.36 26.91 -1.28
CA LEU A 77 -3.74 26.45 -1.09
C LEU A 77 -4.46 26.26 -2.43
N GLU A 78 -4.28 27.17 -3.40
CA GLU A 78 -4.79 27.03 -4.76
C GLU A 78 -4.23 25.81 -5.49
N SER A 79 -2.91 25.57 -5.39
CA SER A 79 -2.24 24.52 -6.16
C SER A 79 -2.31 23.12 -5.55
N ILE A 80 -2.39 23.01 -4.22
CA ILE A 80 -2.38 21.73 -3.49
C ILE A 80 -3.76 21.40 -2.91
N GLY A 81 -4.49 22.41 -2.46
CA GLY A 81 -5.77 22.33 -1.79
C GLY A 81 -5.65 22.18 -0.27
N TYR A 82 -6.52 22.89 0.44
CA TYR A 82 -6.58 22.86 1.90
C TYR A 82 -6.76 21.45 2.46
N TYR A 83 -7.67 20.66 1.88
CA TYR A 83 -7.95 19.30 2.37
C TYR A 83 -6.71 18.40 2.35
N ARG A 84 -5.89 18.50 1.32
CA ARG A 84 -4.62 17.74 1.22
C ARG A 84 -3.61 18.24 2.25
N LEU A 85 -3.42 19.55 2.38
CA LEU A 85 -2.47 20.13 3.34
C LEU A 85 -2.90 19.91 4.79
N SER A 86 -4.19 19.86 5.10
CA SER A 86 -4.69 19.64 6.45
C SER A 86 -4.20 18.34 7.07
N ALA A 87 -3.95 17.30 6.27
CA ALA A 87 -3.37 16.05 6.73
C ALA A 87 -1.93 16.22 7.26
N TYR A 88 -1.20 17.21 6.77
CA TYR A 88 0.15 17.57 7.21
C TYR A 88 0.14 18.65 8.31
N MET A 89 -0.97 19.37 8.47
CA MET A 89 -1.23 20.31 9.55
C MET A 89 -1.59 19.59 10.86
N TYR A 90 -2.30 18.46 10.78
CA TYR A 90 -2.84 17.72 11.92
C TYR A 90 -1.82 17.41 13.04
N PRO A 91 -0.56 17.04 12.77
CA PRO A 91 0.45 16.78 13.80
C PRO A 91 0.80 18.00 14.67
N PHE A 92 0.63 19.19 14.11
CA PHE A 92 0.96 20.47 14.74
C PHE A 92 -0.19 21.03 15.61
N LEU A 93 -1.36 20.42 15.60
CA LEU A 93 -2.47 20.86 16.45
C LEU A 93 -2.20 20.54 17.93
N LYS A 94 -2.71 21.39 18.84
CA LYS A 94 -2.79 21.14 20.28
C LYS A 94 -3.74 19.96 20.59
N VAL A 95 -3.66 19.45 21.79
CA VAL A 95 -4.60 18.43 22.29
C VAL A 95 -5.59 19.16 23.22
N PRO A 96 -6.89 18.94 23.08
CA PRO A 96 -7.59 18.05 22.16
C PRO A 96 -7.58 18.59 20.71
N LYS A 97 -7.45 17.67 19.71
CA LYS A 97 -7.34 18.04 18.28
C LYS A 97 -8.57 18.72 17.71
N GLU A 98 -9.69 18.48 18.32
CA GLU A 98 -11.01 19.04 17.98
C GLU A 98 -11.05 20.56 18.14
N SER A 99 -10.16 21.13 18.95
CA SER A 99 -10.03 22.59 19.10
C SER A 99 -9.51 23.26 17.83
N HIS A 100 -8.85 22.50 16.94
CA HIS A 100 -8.18 22.99 15.75
C HIS A 100 -7.11 24.08 16.00
N GLN A 101 -6.69 24.27 17.25
CA GLN A 101 -5.65 25.25 17.60
C GLN A 101 -4.27 24.68 17.36
N TYR A 102 -3.37 25.47 16.78
CA TYR A 102 -1.98 25.07 16.56
C TYR A 102 -1.15 25.21 17.84
N LYS A 103 -0.11 24.39 17.93
CA LYS A 103 0.93 24.55 18.94
C LYS A 103 1.65 25.87 18.73
N GLU A 104 2.19 26.43 19.81
CA GLU A 104 3.00 27.65 19.73
C GLU A 104 4.16 27.47 18.74
N GLU A 105 4.59 28.55 18.14
CA GLU A 105 5.67 28.61 17.14
C GLU A 105 5.43 27.73 15.89
N THR A 106 4.23 27.23 15.66
CA THR A 106 3.92 26.47 14.45
C THR A 106 3.79 27.39 13.25
N THR A 107 4.60 27.16 12.22
CA THR A 107 4.60 27.95 10.99
C THR A 107 4.00 27.17 9.80
N PHE A 108 3.42 27.89 8.86
CA PHE A 108 2.99 27.31 7.57
C PHE A 108 4.16 26.69 6.81
N GLN A 109 5.37 27.22 6.96
CA GLN A 109 6.58 26.67 6.33
C GLN A 109 6.92 25.26 6.86
N GLN A 110 6.73 24.98 8.15
CA GLN A 110 6.91 23.62 8.70
C GLN A 110 5.91 22.63 8.09
N VAL A 111 4.67 23.05 7.89
CA VAL A 111 3.66 22.23 7.18
C VAL A 111 4.09 21.94 5.74
N LEU A 112 4.57 22.96 5.03
CA LEU A 112 5.07 22.80 3.66
C LEU A 112 6.31 21.91 3.58
N ASN A 113 7.23 22.02 4.53
CA ASN A 113 8.42 21.16 4.59
C ASN A 113 8.02 19.70 4.77
N LEU A 114 7.07 19.42 5.68
CA LEU A 114 6.56 18.07 5.87
C LEU A 114 5.87 17.51 4.61
N TYR A 115 5.06 18.34 3.93
CA TYR A 115 4.44 17.96 2.66
C TYR A 115 5.49 17.67 1.57
N ARG A 116 6.52 18.51 1.46
CA ARG A 116 7.61 18.35 0.49
C ARG A 116 8.46 17.12 0.78
N PHE A 117 8.77 16.88 2.05
CA PHE A 117 9.45 15.65 2.49
C PHE A 117 8.65 14.42 2.06
N ASP A 118 7.37 14.35 2.40
CA ASP A 118 6.52 13.20 2.06
C ASP A 118 6.38 13.01 0.53
N LYS A 119 6.32 14.11 -0.24
CA LYS A 119 6.36 14.05 -1.71
C LYS A 119 7.67 13.42 -2.21
N LYS A 120 8.81 13.85 -1.69
CA LYS A 120 10.13 13.30 -2.07
C LYS A 120 10.29 11.86 -1.61
N LEU A 121 9.79 11.52 -0.42
CA LEU A 121 9.75 10.14 0.09
C LEU A 121 8.95 9.23 -0.84
N ARG A 122 7.77 9.64 -1.29
CA ARG A 122 6.97 8.86 -2.25
C ARG A 122 7.70 8.63 -3.57
N MET A 123 8.34 9.65 -4.11
CA MET A 123 9.10 9.54 -5.37
C MET A 123 10.29 8.59 -5.21
N PHE A 124 11.03 8.72 -4.11
CA PHE A 124 12.13 7.81 -3.79
C PHE A 124 11.65 6.36 -3.67
N LEU A 125 10.60 6.13 -2.87
CA LEU A 125 10.05 4.78 -2.67
C LEU A 125 9.51 4.18 -3.97
N LEU A 126 8.84 4.98 -4.80
CA LEU A 126 8.30 4.51 -6.08
C LEU A 126 9.41 4.04 -7.01
N ASN A 127 10.50 4.80 -7.11
CA ASN A 127 11.67 4.45 -7.91
C ASN A 127 12.33 3.13 -7.45
N GLU A 128 12.42 2.91 -6.13
CA GLU A 128 13.01 1.68 -5.62
C GLU A 128 12.04 0.48 -5.73
N ILE A 129 10.74 0.71 -5.57
CA ILE A 129 9.71 -0.34 -5.74
C ILE A 129 9.63 -0.79 -7.20
N GLU A 130 9.80 0.08 -8.18
CA GLU A 130 9.78 -0.27 -9.60
C GLU A 130 10.75 -1.41 -9.92
N LYS A 131 12.00 -1.33 -9.45
CA LYS A 131 13.03 -2.38 -9.64
C LYS A 131 12.58 -3.72 -9.04
N VAL A 132 11.99 -3.66 -7.84
CA VAL A 132 11.48 -4.84 -7.13
C VAL A 132 10.26 -5.42 -7.85
N GLU A 133 9.34 -4.57 -8.32
CA GLU A 133 8.14 -4.98 -9.08
C GLU A 133 8.54 -5.74 -10.36
N ILE A 134 9.50 -5.22 -11.13
CA ILE A 134 10.01 -5.86 -12.34
C ILE A 134 10.60 -7.24 -12.02
N ALA A 135 11.42 -7.34 -10.98
CA ALA A 135 12.05 -8.62 -10.61
C ALA A 135 11.03 -9.66 -10.12
N ILE A 136 10.05 -9.25 -9.32
CA ILE A 136 8.95 -10.12 -8.85
C ILE A 136 8.11 -10.58 -10.03
N ARG A 137 7.72 -9.69 -10.95
CA ARG A 137 6.96 -10.00 -12.15
C ARG A 137 7.71 -11.04 -12.98
N ARG A 138 8.98 -10.79 -13.28
CA ARG A 138 9.82 -11.74 -14.03
C ARG A 138 9.87 -13.11 -13.36
N ALA A 139 10.08 -13.17 -12.04
CA ALA A 139 10.15 -14.43 -11.32
C ALA A 139 8.82 -15.21 -11.39
N ILE A 140 7.69 -14.51 -11.19
CA ILE A 140 6.36 -15.13 -11.24
C ILE A 140 6.00 -15.58 -12.66
N MET A 141 6.40 -14.86 -13.69
CA MET A 141 6.07 -15.23 -15.08
C MET A 141 6.95 -16.35 -15.64
N ASN A 142 8.24 -16.38 -15.29
CA ASN A 142 9.20 -17.28 -15.93
C ASN A 142 9.43 -18.60 -15.17
N ILE A 143 9.40 -18.58 -13.84
CA ILE A 143 9.66 -19.80 -13.05
C ILE A 143 8.61 -20.90 -13.29
N PRO A 144 7.31 -20.62 -13.43
CA PRO A 144 6.33 -21.65 -13.79
C PRO A 144 6.65 -22.31 -15.14
N VAL A 145 7.07 -21.55 -16.16
CA VAL A 145 7.49 -22.11 -17.47
C VAL A 145 8.63 -23.09 -17.29
N GLN A 146 9.66 -22.74 -16.50
CA GLN A 146 10.82 -23.61 -16.24
C GLN A 146 10.44 -24.93 -15.57
N ILE A 147 9.37 -24.95 -14.78
CA ILE A 147 8.92 -26.13 -14.02
C ILE A 147 7.96 -26.99 -14.83
N THR A 148 7.06 -26.36 -15.60
CA THR A 148 5.96 -27.05 -16.28
C THR A 148 6.20 -27.28 -17.75
N GLY A 149 7.08 -26.50 -18.39
CA GLY A 149 7.24 -26.45 -19.85
C GLY A 149 6.11 -25.72 -20.59
N ASP A 150 5.06 -25.29 -19.87
CA ASP A 150 3.91 -24.61 -20.45
C ASP A 150 4.18 -23.10 -20.59
N ILE A 151 4.43 -22.64 -21.80
CA ILE A 151 4.68 -21.21 -22.09
C ILE A 151 3.40 -20.35 -21.96
N TYR A 152 2.23 -20.98 -22.03
CA TYR A 152 0.90 -20.32 -21.90
C TYR A 152 0.25 -20.55 -20.52
N TRP A 153 1.03 -20.97 -19.52
CA TRP A 153 0.52 -21.34 -18.21
C TRP A 153 -0.42 -20.29 -17.58
N LEU A 154 -0.18 -19.00 -17.84
CA LEU A 154 -0.97 -17.89 -17.28
C LEU A 154 -2.44 -17.91 -17.72
N THR A 155 -2.72 -18.45 -18.91
CA THR A 155 -4.08 -18.61 -19.46
C THR A 155 -4.63 -20.03 -19.33
N ASN A 156 -3.87 -20.95 -18.73
CA ASN A 156 -4.23 -22.35 -18.55
C ASN A 156 -4.72 -22.60 -17.11
N SER A 157 -6.02 -22.89 -16.96
CA SER A 157 -6.69 -23.04 -15.65
C SER A 157 -6.13 -24.16 -14.78
N VAL A 158 -5.43 -25.14 -15.35
CA VAL A 158 -4.87 -26.30 -14.62
C VAL A 158 -3.85 -25.88 -13.55
N HIS A 159 -3.18 -24.76 -13.74
CA HIS A 159 -2.16 -24.22 -12.84
C HIS A 159 -2.71 -23.45 -11.63
N PHE A 160 -4.02 -23.24 -11.54
CA PHE A 160 -4.66 -22.38 -10.56
C PHE A 160 -5.55 -23.16 -9.59
N ALA A 161 -5.50 -22.79 -8.31
CA ALA A 161 -6.26 -23.45 -7.24
C ALA A 161 -7.73 -23.06 -7.25
N ASN A 162 -8.03 -21.77 -7.36
CA ASN A 162 -9.39 -21.25 -7.37
C ASN A 162 -9.79 -20.85 -8.79
N GLN A 163 -10.76 -21.58 -9.36
CA GLN A 163 -11.18 -21.39 -10.74
C GLN A 163 -11.94 -20.06 -10.96
N ARG A 164 -12.67 -19.57 -9.97
CA ARG A 164 -13.35 -18.28 -10.06
C ARG A 164 -12.32 -17.14 -10.13
N THR A 165 -11.34 -17.14 -9.21
CA THR A 165 -10.25 -16.16 -9.24
C THR A 165 -9.43 -16.25 -10.52
N PHE A 166 -9.22 -17.46 -11.06
CA PHE A 166 -8.60 -17.64 -12.38
C PHE A 166 -9.42 -16.98 -13.48
N GLN A 167 -10.73 -17.21 -13.52
CA GLN A 167 -11.60 -16.63 -14.56
C GLN A 167 -11.61 -15.09 -14.48
N ASP A 168 -11.67 -14.51 -13.28
CA ASP A 168 -11.59 -13.06 -13.08
C ASP A 168 -10.25 -12.50 -13.58
N THR A 169 -9.14 -13.22 -13.29
CA THR A 169 -7.80 -12.87 -13.78
C THR A 169 -7.71 -12.98 -15.30
N LYS A 170 -8.25 -14.05 -15.87
CA LYS A 170 -8.28 -14.26 -17.33
C LYS A 170 -9.09 -13.18 -18.04
N ASN A 171 -10.26 -12.81 -17.52
CA ASN A 171 -11.05 -11.71 -18.05
C ASN A 171 -10.27 -10.37 -18.03
N THR A 172 -9.46 -10.16 -17.00
CA THR A 172 -8.58 -8.98 -16.93
C THR A 172 -7.49 -9.05 -17.99
N ILE A 173 -6.86 -10.21 -18.18
CA ILE A 173 -5.84 -10.44 -19.23
C ILE A 173 -6.46 -10.19 -20.61
N ASP A 174 -7.64 -10.76 -20.89
CA ASP A 174 -8.34 -10.62 -22.17
C ASP A 174 -8.61 -9.14 -22.49
N LYS A 175 -9.09 -8.40 -21.50
CA LYS A 175 -9.36 -6.96 -21.61
C LYS A 175 -8.07 -6.15 -21.85
N GLU A 176 -7.01 -6.39 -21.06
CA GLU A 176 -5.75 -5.66 -21.21
C GLU A 176 -5.07 -5.98 -22.54
N TYR A 177 -5.07 -7.26 -22.96
CA TYR A 177 -4.52 -7.70 -24.24
C TYR A 177 -5.28 -7.14 -25.43
N ALA A 178 -6.63 -7.13 -25.36
CA ALA A 178 -7.48 -6.61 -26.45
C ALA A 178 -7.23 -5.12 -26.70
N LYS A 179 -7.17 -4.31 -25.63
CA LYS A 179 -7.03 -2.84 -25.71
C LYS A 179 -5.58 -2.36 -25.85
N SER A 180 -4.59 -3.25 -25.66
CA SER A 180 -3.19 -2.86 -25.66
C SER A 180 -2.73 -2.34 -27.02
N THR A 181 -2.06 -1.19 -26.99
CA THR A 181 -1.41 -0.55 -28.15
C THR A 181 0.11 -0.71 -28.13
N GLU A 182 0.64 -1.48 -27.18
CA GLU A 182 2.08 -1.75 -27.04
C GLU A 182 2.64 -2.43 -28.30
N GLU A 183 3.84 -2.02 -28.73
CA GLU A 183 4.45 -2.50 -29.95
C GLU A 183 4.70 -4.01 -29.94
N PHE A 184 5.09 -4.59 -28.80
CA PHE A 184 5.27 -6.03 -28.67
C PHE A 184 3.97 -6.81 -28.80
N VAL A 185 2.81 -6.23 -28.41
CA VAL A 185 1.49 -6.84 -28.59
C VAL A 185 1.08 -6.79 -30.06
N LYS A 186 1.25 -5.62 -30.70
CA LYS A 186 1.00 -5.48 -32.14
C LYS A 186 1.85 -6.45 -32.97
N HIS A 187 3.14 -6.52 -32.65
CA HIS A 187 4.07 -7.46 -33.31
C HIS A 187 3.56 -8.90 -33.18
N PHE A 188 3.20 -9.33 -31.97
CA PHE A 188 2.69 -10.69 -31.76
C PHE A 188 1.42 -10.96 -32.60
N LYS A 189 0.43 -10.08 -32.53
CA LYS A 189 -0.85 -10.21 -33.28
C LYS A 189 -0.64 -10.28 -34.80
N ASN A 190 0.41 -9.63 -35.31
CA ASN A 190 0.70 -9.61 -36.75
C ASN A 190 1.59 -10.77 -37.21
N SER A 191 2.31 -11.42 -36.28
CA SER A 191 3.33 -12.43 -36.62
C SER A 191 2.94 -13.86 -36.28
N TYR A 192 1.93 -14.06 -35.40
CA TYR A 192 1.56 -15.36 -34.88
C TYR A 192 0.03 -15.55 -34.89
N CYS A 193 -0.42 -16.79 -35.12
CA CYS A 193 -1.84 -17.16 -35.11
C CYS A 193 -2.34 -17.62 -33.72
N ASP A 194 -1.43 -17.74 -32.75
CA ASP A 194 -1.80 -18.14 -31.39
C ASP A 194 -2.72 -17.12 -30.73
N PRO A 195 -3.71 -17.55 -29.93
CA PRO A 195 -4.68 -16.65 -29.31
C PRO A 195 -4.05 -15.72 -28.25
N TYR A 196 -2.93 -16.12 -27.66
CA TYR A 196 -2.18 -15.36 -26.68
C TYR A 196 -0.68 -15.46 -26.90
N PRO A 197 0.07 -14.40 -26.59
CA PRO A 197 1.52 -14.49 -26.48
C PRO A 197 1.92 -15.30 -25.24
N PRO A 198 3.17 -15.76 -25.16
CA PRO A 198 3.69 -16.42 -23.98
C PRO A 198 3.50 -15.63 -22.70
N SER A 199 3.39 -16.35 -21.56
CA SER A 199 3.05 -15.78 -20.26
C SER A 199 3.97 -14.64 -19.81
N TRP A 200 5.26 -14.63 -20.18
CA TRP A 200 6.17 -13.53 -19.87
C TRP A 200 5.88 -12.25 -20.65
N ILE A 201 5.23 -12.33 -21.81
CA ILE A 201 4.76 -11.17 -22.58
C ILE A 201 3.44 -10.67 -22.00
N LEU A 202 2.46 -11.59 -21.74
CA LEU A 202 1.20 -11.22 -21.10
C LEU A 202 1.39 -10.60 -19.73
N GLY A 203 2.39 -11.06 -18.98
CA GLY A 203 2.73 -10.55 -17.66
C GLY A 203 3.07 -9.05 -17.65
N GLU A 204 3.61 -8.51 -18.75
CA GLU A 204 3.93 -7.07 -18.86
C GLU A 204 2.66 -6.18 -18.91
N LEU A 205 1.52 -6.73 -19.28
CA LEU A 205 0.25 -6.02 -19.30
C LEU A 205 -0.44 -5.97 -17.92
N LEU A 206 0.04 -6.72 -16.94
CA LEU A 206 -0.60 -6.85 -15.64
C LEU A 206 -0.07 -5.81 -14.66
N THR A 207 -0.95 -5.29 -13.83
CA THR A 207 -0.54 -4.47 -12.68
C THR A 207 0.11 -5.34 -11.60
N MET A 208 0.89 -4.73 -10.69
CA MET A 208 1.47 -5.45 -9.54
C MET A 208 0.40 -6.16 -8.70
N GLY A 209 -0.79 -5.55 -8.56
CA GLY A 209 -1.93 -6.18 -7.88
C GLY A 209 -2.38 -7.47 -8.56
N ASN A 210 -2.50 -7.47 -9.88
CA ASN A 210 -2.86 -8.66 -10.65
C ASN A 210 -1.78 -9.74 -10.56
N VAL A 211 -0.50 -9.36 -10.63
CA VAL A 211 0.64 -10.29 -10.44
C VAL A 211 0.59 -10.95 -9.05
N ASN A 212 0.21 -10.19 -8.01
CA ASN A 212 0.02 -10.74 -6.67
C ASN A 212 -1.15 -11.74 -6.60
N ILE A 213 -2.29 -11.43 -7.25
CA ILE A 213 -3.44 -12.34 -7.35
C ILE A 213 -3.05 -13.64 -8.07
N VAL A 214 -2.30 -13.54 -9.18
CA VAL A 214 -1.75 -14.69 -9.91
C VAL A 214 -0.90 -15.56 -8.98
N TYR A 215 0.08 -14.98 -8.27
CA TYR A 215 0.95 -15.72 -7.35
C TYR A 215 0.15 -16.43 -6.24
N ARG A 216 -0.81 -15.75 -5.62
CA ARG A 216 -1.65 -16.30 -4.56
C ARG A 216 -2.53 -17.46 -5.03
N ASN A 217 -2.95 -17.43 -6.29
CA ASN A 217 -3.83 -18.43 -6.87
C ASN A 217 -3.10 -19.62 -7.52
N LEU A 218 -1.77 -19.63 -7.55
CA LEU A 218 -1.01 -20.77 -8.06
C LEU A 218 -1.31 -22.03 -7.25
N LYS A 219 -1.71 -23.11 -7.93
CA LYS A 219 -2.11 -24.41 -7.34
C LYS A 219 -0.91 -25.19 -6.79
N ALA A 220 0.20 -25.19 -7.53
CA ALA A 220 1.34 -26.05 -7.20
C ALA A 220 2.21 -25.41 -6.13
N ASP A 221 2.26 -26.03 -4.95
CA ASP A 221 3.14 -25.62 -3.86
C ASP A 221 4.63 -25.60 -4.28
N LYS A 222 5.04 -26.51 -5.15
CA LYS A 222 6.39 -26.55 -5.74
C LYS A 222 6.73 -25.27 -6.50
N ILE A 223 5.79 -24.73 -7.29
CA ILE A 223 6.00 -23.47 -8.05
C ILE A 223 6.12 -22.30 -7.09
N ARG A 224 5.17 -22.17 -6.16
CA ARG A 224 5.19 -21.09 -5.14
C ARG A 224 6.47 -21.13 -4.30
N LYS A 225 6.91 -22.31 -3.88
CA LYS A 225 8.17 -22.51 -3.17
C LYS A 225 9.37 -22.09 -4.02
N ARG A 226 9.43 -22.49 -5.30
CA ARG A 226 10.55 -22.13 -6.16
C ARG A 226 10.64 -20.62 -6.38
N ILE A 227 9.50 -19.94 -6.58
CA ILE A 227 9.44 -18.47 -6.70
C ILE A 227 9.91 -17.82 -5.40
N SER A 228 9.40 -18.24 -4.25
CA SER A 228 9.76 -17.63 -2.97
C SER A 228 11.23 -17.89 -2.61
N HIS A 229 11.75 -19.08 -2.89
CA HIS A 229 13.16 -19.43 -2.65
C HIS A 229 14.12 -18.64 -3.54
N TYR A 230 13.70 -18.19 -4.73
CA TYR A 230 14.49 -17.29 -5.56
C TYR A 230 14.83 -15.99 -4.82
N PHE A 231 13.91 -15.54 -3.94
CA PHE A 231 14.10 -14.39 -3.05
C PHE A 231 14.52 -14.78 -1.63
N GLY A 232 14.95 -16.01 -1.38
CA GLY A 232 15.36 -16.46 -0.05
C GLY A 232 14.24 -16.43 1.00
N LEU A 233 12.98 -16.50 0.58
CA LEU A 233 11.80 -16.34 1.43
C LEU A 233 10.93 -17.61 1.47
N GLN A 234 10.08 -17.70 2.49
CA GLN A 234 8.98 -18.64 2.53
C GLN A 234 7.79 -18.12 1.70
N PRO A 235 6.94 -19.00 1.09
CA PRO A 235 5.81 -18.55 0.26
C PRO A 235 4.86 -17.56 0.94
N ILE A 236 4.54 -17.77 2.21
CA ILE A 236 3.64 -16.88 2.97
C ILE A 236 4.25 -15.49 3.22
N VAL A 237 5.57 -15.43 3.41
CA VAL A 237 6.31 -14.16 3.59
C VAL A 237 6.31 -13.40 2.27
N LEU A 238 6.66 -14.05 1.16
CA LEU A 238 6.67 -13.44 -0.16
C LEU A 238 5.28 -12.89 -0.52
N GLU A 239 4.21 -13.68 -0.33
CA GLU A 239 2.83 -13.26 -0.57
C GLU A 239 2.46 -12.00 0.20
N SER A 240 2.77 -11.99 1.49
CA SER A 240 2.52 -10.87 2.38
C SER A 240 3.31 -9.62 1.98
N TRP A 241 4.56 -9.79 1.60
CA TRP A 241 5.45 -8.70 1.21
C TRP A 241 5.05 -8.08 -0.13
N ILE A 242 4.70 -8.90 -1.13
CA ILE A 242 4.15 -8.38 -2.40
C ILE A 242 2.88 -7.55 -2.13
N THR A 243 2.01 -8.01 -1.22
CA THR A 243 0.81 -7.26 -0.85
C THR A 243 1.16 -5.89 -0.24
N SER A 244 2.12 -5.85 0.69
CA SER A 244 2.60 -4.62 1.32
C SER A 244 3.21 -3.65 0.30
N LEU A 245 4.06 -4.16 -0.59
CA LEU A 245 4.66 -3.38 -1.68
C LEU A 245 3.60 -2.81 -2.63
N THR A 246 2.59 -3.62 -2.99
CA THR A 246 1.47 -3.18 -3.85
C THR A 246 0.71 -2.01 -3.22
N LEU A 247 0.40 -2.08 -1.92
CA LEU A 247 -0.29 -1.00 -1.21
C LEU A 247 0.56 0.27 -1.12
N LEU A 248 1.85 0.15 -0.82
CA LEU A 248 2.75 1.30 -0.74
C LEU A 248 2.96 1.93 -2.13
N ARG A 249 3.18 1.11 -3.16
CA ARG A 249 3.29 1.56 -4.55
C ARG A 249 2.05 2.34 -4.98
N ASN A 250 0.86 1.79 -4.72
CA ASN A 250 -0.40 2.46 -5.05
C ASN A 250 -0.56 3.78 -4.27
N ALA A 251 -0.20 3.81 -2.99
CA ALA A 251 -0.21 5.04 -2.20
C ALA A 251 0.72 6.12 -2.81
N CYS A 252 1.91 5.73 -3.28
CA CYS A 252 2.84 6.63 -3.95
C CYS A 252 2.29 7.15 -5.28
N CYS A 253 1.76 6.26 -6.15
CA CYS A 253 1.18 6.62 -7.45
C CYS A 253 -0.04 7.52 -7.32
N HIS A 254 -0.91 7.29 -6.33
CA HIS A 254 -2.11 8.10 -6.09
C HIS A 254 -1.85 9.32 -5.19
N HIS A 255 -0.58 9.67 -4.98
CA HIS A 255 -0.17 10.82 -4.18
C HIS A 255 -0.73 10.84 -2.75
N SER A 256 -1.06 9.68 -2.19
CA SER A 256 -1.52 9.56 -0.80
C SER A 256 -0.38 9.84 0.17
N ARG A 257 -0.72 10.41 1.34
CA ARG A 257 0.27 10.60 2.40
C ARG A 257 0.84 9.25 2.86
N VAL A 258 2.17 9.15 2.94
CA VAL A 258 2.92 8.01 3.44
C VAL A 258 3.45 8.28 4.85
N TRP A 259 3.92 9.50 5.10
CA TRP A 259 4.42 9.91 6.41
C TRP A 259 3.34 9.77 7.49
N ASN A 260 3.71 9.20 8.63
CA ASN A 260 2.85 8.96 9.80
C ASN A 260 1.52 8.23 9.48
N LYS A 261 1.53 7.36 8.48
CA LYS A 261 0.38 6.51 8.14
C LYS A 261 0.58 5.13 8.74
N VAL A 262 -0.51 4.55 9.26
CA VAL A 262 -0.58 3.14 9.65
C VAL A 262 -1.18 2.38 8.49
N SER A 263 -0.51 1.31 8.04
CA SER A 263 -1.01 0.43 6.98
C SER A 263 -2.23 -0.34 7.46
N SER A 264 -3.17 -0.59 6.55
CA SER A 264 -4.33 -1.46 6.82
C SER A 264 -3.96 -2.95 6.90
N ILE A 265 -2.76 -3.32 6.44
CA ILE A 265 -2.24 -4.68 6.52
C ILE A 265 -1.00 -4.72 7.41
N MET A 266 -0.74 -5.89 7.97
CA MET A 266 0.45 -6.19 8.75
C MET A 266 1.27 -7.24 8.02
N PRO A 267 2.40 -6.85 7.37
CA PRO A 267 3.29 -7.80 6.71
C PRO A 267 3.83 -8.84 7.67
N VAL A 268 3.99 -10.07 7.18
CA VAL A 268 4.54 -11.17 7.96
C VAL A 268 6.03 -10.94 8.22
N SER A 269 6.44 -10.98 9.48
CA SER A 269 7.85 -11.00 9.86
C SER A 269 8.46 -12.36 9.55
N PRO A 270 9.61 -12.45 8.84
CA PRO A 270 10.20 -13.72 8.48
C PRO A 270 10.84 -14.40 9.69
N ARG A 271 10.60 -15.70 9.87
CA ARG A 271 11.31 -16.51 10.88
C ARG A 271 12.65 -17.05 10.38
N ARG A 272 12.76 -17.28 9.07
CA ARG A 272 13.96 -17.70 8.36
C ARG A 272 14.07 -16.90 7.09
N ILE A 273 15.24 -16.34 6.83
CA ILE A 273 15.49 -15.43 5.74
C ILE A 273 16.94 -15.61 5.27
N ALA A 274 17.22 -15.45 3.98
CA ALA A 274 18.51 -15.76 3.41
C ALA A 274 19.56 -14.67 3.64
N LEU A 275 19.12 -13.39 3.69
CA LEU A 275 20.00 -12.24 3.94
C LEU A 275 19.73 -11.67 5.32
N PRO A 276 20.64 -10.85 5.87
CA PRO A 276 20.43 -10.13 7.12
C PRO A 276 19.16 -9.33 7.13
N TRP A 277 18.52 -9.28 8.29
CA TRP A 277 17.26 -8.63 8.53
C TRP A 277 17.33 -7.78 9.79
N ILE A 278 16.33 -6.93 10.01
CA ILE A 278 16.21 -6.13 11.24
C ILE A 278 16.03 -7.03 12.46
N THR A 279 16.67 -6.66 13.55
CA THR A 279 16.65 -7.39 14.83
C THR A 279 15.84 -6.67 15.89
N GLN A 280 15.77 -5.35 15.84
CA GLN A 280 14.98 -4.57 16.79
C GLN A 280 13.47 -4.71 16.50
N PRO A 281 12.64 -4.72 17.55
CA PRO A 281 11.19 -4.69 17.38
C PRO A 281 10.76 -3.45 16.59
N SER A 282 10.01 -3.64 15.53
CA SER A 282 9.45 -2.57 14.74
C SER A 282 7.97 -2.85 14.47
N ASN A 283 7.17 -1.78 14.35
CA ASN A 283 5.75 -1.95 14.00
C ASN A 283 5.61 -2.24 12.50
N PRO A 284 5.17 -3.46 12.11
CA PRO A 284 5.07 -3.83 10.70
C PRO A 284 4.06 -3.00 9.89
N GLN A 285 3.13 -2.32 10.55
CA GLN A 285 2.17 -1.43 9.90
C GLN A 285 2.72 -0.03 9.60
N ARG A 286 3.95 0.28 10.06
CA ARG A 286 4.62 1.54 9.71
C ARG A 286 5.46 1.36 8.45
N VAL A 287 5.65 2.46 7.72
CA VAL A 287 6.34 2.45 6.42
C VAL A 287 7.78 1.94 6.52
N TYR A 288 8.47 2.14 7.64
CA TYR A 288 9.83 1.63 7.88
C TYR A 288 9.93 0.14 7.58
N PHE A 289 8.99 -0.67 8.05
CA PHE A 289 9.02 -2.11 7.78
C PHE A 289 8.93 -2.43 6.28
N THR A 290 8.10 -1.69 5.54
CA THR A 290 8.01 -1.86 4.07
C THR A 290 9.27 -1.33 3.37
N ILE A 291 9.92 -0.30 3.90
CA ILE A 291 11.25 0.17 3.44
C ILE A 291 12.30 -0.93 3.62
N CYS A 292 12.30 -1.62 4.76
CA CYS A 292 13.17 -2.79 4.99
C CYS A 292 12.88 -3.92 3.98
N ILE A 293 11.61 -4.16 3.65
CA ILE A 293 11.25 -5.14 2.60
C ILE A 293 11.85 -4.73 1.24
N ILE A 294 11.75 -3.47 0.86
CA ILE A 294 12.33 -2.96 -0.41
C ILE A 294 13.84 -3.18 -0.41
N LYS A 295 14.53 -2.79 0.66
CA LYS A 295 15.99 -2.96 0.79
C LYS A 295 16.39 -4.42 0.67
N TYR A 296 15.69 -5.33 1.36
CA TYR A 296 15.94 -6.76 1.27
C TYR A 296 15.85 -7.29 -0.17
N PHE A 297 14.81 -6.92 -0.91
CA PHE A 297 14.68 -7.31 -2.32
C PHE A 297 15.80 -6.71 -3.18
N LEU A 298 16.13 -5.45 -2.94
CA LEU A 298 17.21 -4.79 -3.68
C LEU A 298 18.57 -5.47 -3.44
N ASP A 299 18.85 -5.92 -2.22
CA ASP A 299 20.09 -6.63 -1.91
C ASP A 299 20.23 -7.98 -2.65
N ILE A 300 19.09 -8.59 -3.02
CA ILE A 300 19.08 -9.81 -3.85
C ILE A 300 19.24 -9.48 -5.34
N ILE A 301 18.51 -8.47 -5.84
CA ILE A 301 18.42 -8.22 -7.28
C ILE A 301 19.48 -7.22 -7.79
N SER A 302 20.03 -6.41 -6.90
CA SER A 302 21.06 -5.38 -7.18
C SER A 302 21.93 -5.18 -5.93
N PRO A 303 22.86 -6.11 -5.63
CA PRO A 303 23.64 -6.08 -4.38
C PRO A 303 24.38 -4.76 -4.11
N ASN A 304 24.78 -4.04 -5.17
CA ASN A 304 25.45 -2.74 -5.08
C ASN A 304 24.48 -1.55 -5.18
N ASN A 305 23.23 -1.71 -4.70
CA ASN A 305 22.25 -0.64 -4.74
C ASN A 305 22.59 0.53 -3.81
N ASP A 306 22.23 1.73 -4.21
CA ASP A 306 22.49 2.98 -3.51
C ASP A 306 21.30 3.47 -2.66
N MET A 307 20.36 2.57 -2.35
CA MET A 307 19.12 2.94 -1.63
C MET A 307 19.40 3.61 -0.28
N LEU A 308 20.36 3.07 0.50
CA LEU A 308 20.71 3.63 1.82
C LEU A 308 21.22 5.07 1.68
N VAL A 309 22.17 5.30 0.76
CA VAL A 309 22.76 6.64 0.54
C VAL A 309 21.70 7.65 0.11
N LYS A 310 20.81 7.28 -0.80
CA LYS A 310 19.69 8.13 -1.23
C LYS A 310 18.73 8.45 -0.09
N MET A 311 18.42 7.47 0.74
CA MET A 311 17.55 7.65 1.90
C MET A 311 18.18 8.56 2.95
N GLN A 312 19.44 8.37 3.28
CA GLN A 312 20.18 9.25 4.18
C GLN A 312 20.28 10.68 3.64
N THR A 313 20.51 10.85 2.33
CA THR A 313 20.50 12.15 1.68
C THR A 313 19.12 12.82 1.78
N LEU A 314 18.04 12.04 1.60
CA LEU A 314 16.69 12.58 1.80
C LEU A 314 16.49 13.06 3.23
N PHE A 315 16.90 12.27 4.23
CA PHE A 315 16.71 12.62 5.65
C PHE A 315 17.56 13.81 6.06
N SER A 316 18.80 13.90 5.60
CA SER A 316 19.69 15.05 5.91
C SER A 316 19.18 16.38 5.33
N ASN A 317 18.42 16.35 4.23
CA ASN A 317 17.76 17.52 3.66
C ASN A 317 16.52 17.99 4.45
N TYR A 318 16.05 17.21 5.42
CA TYR A 318 14.86 17.48 6.24
C TYR A 318 15.09 17.05 7.70
N PRO A 319 16.09 17.63 8.37
CA PRO A 319 16.51 17.18 9.71
C PRO A 319 15.43 17.38 10.78
N GLU A 320 14.47 18.27 10.53
CA GLU A 320 13.34 18.54 11.42
C GLU A 320 12.25 17.45 11.41
N ILE A 321 12.32 16.50 10.46
CA ILE A 321 11.29 15.46 10.33
C ILE A 321 11.52 14.32 11.31
N ASN A 322 10.53 14.06 12.13
CA ASN A 322 10.57 12.95 13.08
C ASN A 322 10.44 11.60 12.35
N LEU A 323 11.54 10.85 12.25
CA LEU A 323 11.59 9.52 11.63
C LEU A 323 10.85 8.45 12.43
N ALA A 324 10.67 8.63 13.76
CA ALA A 324 9.85 7.70 14.56
C ALA A 324 8.38 7.68 14.09
N ALA A 325 7.88 8.78 13.49
CA ALA A 325 6.56 8.83 12.88
C ALA A 325 6.45 7.92 11.63
N LEU A 326 7.57 7.57 11.01
CA LEU A 326 7.65 6.59 9.92
C LEU A 326 7.85 5.16 10.46
N GLY A 327 8.13 5.00 11.76
CA GLY A 327 8.39 3.74 12.42
C GLY A 327 9.87 3.35 12.51
N PHE A 328 10.80 4.27 12.20
CA PHE A 328 12.23 4.03 12.38
C PHE A 328 12.55 3.94 13.86
N PRO A 329 13.21 2.86 14.34
CA PRO A 329 13.72 2.78 15.70
C PRO A 329 14.99 3.64 15.85
N ASN A 330 15.34 3.99 17.08
CA ASN A 330 16.61 4.64 17.34
C ASN A 330 17.76 3.71 16.96
N GLY A 331 18.77 4.24 16.27
CA GLY A 331 19.93 3.47 15.84
C GLY A 331 19.63 2.46 14.72
N TRP A 332 18.59 2.67 13.92
CA TRP A 332 18.20 1.83 12.81
C TRP A 332 19.33 1.59 11.80
N GLU A 333 20.25 2.53 11.66
CA GLU A 333 21.40 2.44 10.76
C GLU A 333 22.34 1.28 11.13
N SER A 334 22.36 0.89 12.40
CA SER A 334 23.19 -0.21 12.92
C SER A 334 22.56 -1.59 12.77
N GLU A 335 21.33 -1.67 12.25
CA GLU A 335 20.67 -2.95 12.00
C GLU A 335 21.37 -3.75 10.90
N PRO A 336 21.42 -5.09 11.00
CA PRO A 336 22.15 -5.93 10.04
C PRO A 336 21.74 -5.71 8.57
N LEU A 337 20.47 -5.38 8.33
CA LEU A 337 19.96 -5.06 7.00
C LEU A 337 20.64 -3.83 6.38
N TRP A 338 21.03 -2.85 7.17
CA TRP A 338 21.57 -1.57 6.72
C TRP A 338 23.10 -1.51 6.70
N THR A 339 23.76 -2.45 7.37
CA THR A 339 25.23 -2.51 7.45
C THR A 339 25.88 -3.36 6.37
N GLN A 340 25.12 -4.04 5.53
CA GLN A 340 25.66 -4.80 4.38
C GLN A 340 26.00 -3.86 3.22
N GLY A 341 27.25 -3.94 2.75
CA GLY A 341 27.76 -3.17 1.61
C GLY A 341 28.48 -1.87 1.99
N MET A 342 28.79 -1.66 3.28
CA MET A 342 29.77 -0.65 3.71
C MET A 342 31.18 -1.18 3.60
#